data_52656affe01506e4a8505b9cb650afd5
#
_entry.id   52656affe01506e4a8505b9cb650afd5
#
_cell.length_a   1.000
_cell.length_b   1.000
_cell.length_c   1.000
_cell.angle_alpha   90.00
_cell.angle_beta   90.00
_cell.angle_gamma   90.00
#
_symmetry.space_group_name_H-M   'P 1'
#
loop_
_entity.id
_entity.type
_entity.pdbx_description
1 polymer ?
#
loop_
_entity_poly.entity_id
_entity_poly.type
_entity_poly.pdbx_seq_one_letter_code
_entity_poly.pdbx_strand_id
1 'polypeptide(L)'
;MTAFIILFIIGTLHNPNNNSEYNHENENQLQKIKHQFNNNKQNKRLLNENSIDVLAIGNSSLYSALNPLQLWHEQGITSYSAAGPSLHISTSFSILKECLTVQRPKVLILEVSNFFETKKAGNMAQNKVLALKYSYPLFEETQRWNEVKNLPIIKRTDFGNHMYYKGYYYNNKVKANQNQYSYMKPTDAREKLLTETKIYLLQIIKLAREYNCQILFVCFPCSTAWTYKKHNIINDISKMTKIPFIDFNTETLLTNFNWKNGTRDGGDHLNATGAYEMTKYLGEYLNQHYSLEDYRQNKLFVKWERLYQSFNSKKN
;
A
#
# COMPACT_ATOMS: atom_id res chain seq x y z
N MET A 1 -9.41 23.50 -9.75
CA MET A 1 -9.87 22.28 -9.04
C MET A 1 -8.95 21.90 -7.86
N THR A 2 -7.64 22.11 -7.94
CA THR A 2 -6.68 21.93 -6.83
C THR A 2 -6.92 22.86 -5.63
N ALA A 3 -7.39 24.08 -5.85
CA ALA A 3 -7.63 25.05 -4.77
C ALA A 3 -8.83 24.67 -3.87
N PHE A 4 -9.86 24.02 -4.41
CA PHE A 4 -11.07 23.64 -3.66
C PHE A 4 -10.81 22.46 -2.70
N ILE A 5 -9.94 21.54 -3.08
CA ILE A 5 -9.55 20.40 -2.20
C ILE A 5 -8.72 20.91 -1.02
N ILE A 6 -7.89 21.92 -1.25
CA ILE A 6 -7.10 22.59 -0.22
C ILE A 6 -8.02 23.34 0.75
N LEU A 7 -9.07 24.03 0.28
CA LEU A 7 -10.00 24.80 1.11
C LEU A 7 -10.87 23.93 2.03
N PHE A 8 -11.29 22.73 1.61
CA PHE A 8 -12.09 21.84 2.47
C PHE A 8 -11.28 21.28 3.65
N ILE A 9 -9.97 21.12 3.47
CA ILE A 9 -9.06 20.63 4.52
C ILE A 9 -8.53 21.78 5.39
N ILE A 10 -8.33 22.97 4.81
CA ILE A 10 -7.90 24.18 5.52
C ILE A 10 -9.05 24.79 6.35
N GLY A 11 -10.30 24.70 5.93
CA GLY A 11 -11.46 25.21 6.67
C GLY A 11 -11.63 24.62 8.08
N THR A 12 -10.87 23.58 8.41
CA THR A 12 -10.82 22.99 9.77
C THR A 12 -9.55 23.36 10.55
N LEU A 13 -8.69 24.24 10.01
CA LEU A 13 -7.34 24.54 10.57
C LEU A 13 -7.18 26.00 11.04
N HIS A 14 -8.25 26.75 11.22
CA HIS A 14 -8.10 28.13 11.73
C HIS A 14 -7.79 28.14 13.24
N ASN A 15 -6.48 28.07 13.55
CA ASN A 15 -5.89 28.58 14.77
C ASN A 15 -4.62 29.38 14.40
N PRO A 16 -4.59 30.73 14.58
CA PRO A 16 -3.64 31.62 13.90
C PRO A 16 -2.24 31.75 14.51
N ASN A 17 -1.84 30.99 15.51
CA ASN A 17 -0.68 31.34 16.33
C ASN A 17 0.51 30.37 16.34
N ASN A 18 0.84 29.63 15.28
CA ASN A 18 2.15 28.90 15.26
C ASN A 18 2.63 28.43 13.87
N ASN A 19 2.56 29.24 12.81
CA ASN A 19 2.74 28.71 11.46
C ASN A 19 3.92 29.25 10.61
N SER A 20 4.79 30.14 11.09
CA SER A 20 5.83 30.71 10.19
C SER A 20 7.09 29.85 10.05
N GLU A 21 7.59 29.25 11.10
CA GLU A 21 8.81 28.41 11.04
C GLU A 21 8.53 27.01 10.43
N TYR A 22 7.39 26.41 10.72
CA TYR A 22 7.00 25.09 10.20
C TYR A 22 6.79 25.09 8.67
N ASN A 23 6.33 26.20 8.12
CA ASN A 23 6.13 26.37 6.69
C ASN A 23 7.44 26.57 5.92
N HIS A 24 8.41 27.33 6.48
CA HIS A 24 9.70 27.59 5.83
C HIS A 24 10.60 26.35 5.74
N GLU A 25 10.61 25.52 6.76
CA GLU A 25 11.39 24.29 6.77
C GLU A 25 10.83 23.24 5.81
N ASN A 26 9.51 23.16 5.72
CA ASN A 26 8.81 22.30 4.76
C ASN A 26 8.96 22.77 3.30
N GLU A 27 8.96 24.09 3.04
CA GLU A 27 9.22 24.63 1.70
C GLU A 27 10.66 24.42 1.25
N ASN A 28 11.63 24.59 2.16
CA ASN A 28 13.04 24.31 1.85
C ASN A 28 13.31 22.81 1.62
N GLN A 29 12.64 21.92 2.35
CA GLN A 29 12.69 20.49 2.08
C GLN A 29 11.99 20.15 0.76
N LEU A 30 10.85 20.76 0.45
CA LEU A 30 10.18 20.63 -0.85
C LEU A 30 11.04 21.14 -2.01
N GLN A 31 11.77 22.22 -1.85
CA GLN A 31 12.69 22.74 -2.87
C GLN A 31 13.89 21.81 -3.08
N LYS A 32 14.49 21.28 -2.00
CA LYS A 32 15.56 20.28 -2.10
C LYS A 32 15.06 18.99 -2.76
N ILE A 33 13.85 18.56 -2.43
CA ILE A 33 13.21 17.45 -3.08
C ILE A 33 12.98 17.75 -4.56
N LYS A 34 12.42 18.90 -4.93
CA LYS A 34 12.24 19.31 -6.34
C LYS A 34 13.55 19.34 -7.13
N HIS A 35 14.65 19.82 -6.52
CA HIS A 35 15.94 19.86 -7.19
C HIS A 35 16.53 18.47 -7.42
N GLN A 36 16.41 17.57 -6.45
CA GLN A 36 16.79 16.16 -6.62
C GLN A 36 15.89 15.45 -7.65
N PHE A 37 14.62 15.83 -7.75
CA PHE A 37 13.65 15.24 -8.69
C PHE A 37 13.86 15.70 -10.14
N ASN A 38 14.21 16.96 -10.37
CA ASN A 38 14.45 17.47 -11.73
C ASN A 38 15.68 16.82 -12.38
N ASN A 39 16.67 16.42 -11.61
CA ASN A 39 17.83 15.68 -12.11
C ASN A 39 17.51 14.20 -12.44
N ASN A 40 16.42 13.63 -11.89
CA ASN A 40 15.99 12.25 -12.15
C ASN A 40 14.93 12.12 -13.25
N LYS A 41 14.36 13.22 -13.75
CA LYS A 41 13.36 13.21 -14.84
C LYS A 41 13.89 12.65 -16.16
N GLN A 42 15.20 12.56 -16.33
CA GLN A 42 15.83 12.02 -17.55
C GLN A 42 16.07 10.51 -17.53
N ASN A 43 15.90 9.85 -16.39
CA ASN A 43 16.07 8.40 -16.37
C ASN A 43 14.80 7.73 -16.90
N LYS A 44 14.79 7.37 -18.18
CA LYS A 44 13.90 6.34 -18.72
C LYS A 44 13.90 5.18 -17.73
N ARG A 45 12.68 4.70 -17.37
CA ARG A 45 12.52 3.46 -16.60
C ARG A 45 13.40 2.37 -17.25
N LEU A 46 14.53 2.08 -16.64
CA LEU A 46 15.34 0.93 -17.03
C LEU A 46 14.62 -0.28 -16.44
N LEU A 47 13.99 -1.06 -17.30
CA LEU A 47 13.40 -2.34 -16.91
C LEU A 47 14.53 -3.26 -16.46
N ASN A 48 14.44 -3.75 -15.26
CA ASN A 48 15.27 -4.81 -14.72
C ASN A 48 14.37 -5.83 -14.00
N GLU A 49 14.92 -6.95 -13.60
CA GLU A 49 14.15 -8.04 -12.95
C GLU A 49 13.48 -7.64 -11.63
N ASN A 50 13.84 -6.52 -11.03
CA ASN A 50 13.23 -5.97 -9.82
C ASN A 50 12.30 -4.79 -10.10
N SER A 51 12.06 -4.43 -11.36
CA SER A 51 11.10 -3.39 -11.71
C SER A 51 9.69 -3.86 -11.37
N ILE A 52 8.92 -2.95 -10.75
CA ILE A 52 7.52 -3.21 -10.41
C ILE A 52 6.60 -2.21 -11.08
N ASP A 53 5.45 -2.69 -11.55
CA ASP A 53 4.38 -1.85 -12.08
C ASP A 53 3.37 -1.47 -11.01
N VAL A 54 3.19 -2.32 -9.99
CA VAL A 54 2.24 -2.09 -8.91
C VAL A 54 2.97 -2.09 -7.57
N LEU A 55 2.96 -0.94 -6.89
CA LEU A 55 3.39 -0.81 -5.50
C LEU A 55 2.16 -0.80 -4.61
N ALA A 56 2.10 -1.71 -3.64
CA ALA A 56 1.06 -1.70 -2.63
C ALA A 56 1.64 -1.29 -1.27
N ILE A 57 1.00 -0.35 -0.59
CA ILE A 57 1.44 0.14 0.72
C ILE A 57 0.27 0.07 1.71
N GLY A 58 0.53 -0.44 2.92
CA GLY A 58 -0.48 -0.58 3.95
C GLY A 58 0.02 -1.23 5.23
N ASN A 59 -0.90 -1.75 6.01
CA ASN A 59 -0.62 -2.44 7.27
C ASN A 59 -0.69 -3.98 7.12
N SER A 60 -0.98 -4.67 8.22
CA SER A 60 -1.08 -6.14 8.25
C SER A 60 -2.22 -6.70 7.40
N SER A 61 -3.27 -5.96 7.16
CA SER A 61 -4.35 -6.38 6.25
C SER A 61 -3.83 -6.56 4.84
N LEU A 62 -2.98 -5.63 4.35
CA LEU A 62 -2.39 -5.70 3.02
C LEU A 62 -1.47 -6.92 2.84
N TYR A 63 -0.47 -7.08 3.72
CA TYR A 63 0.48 -8.19 3.54
C TYR A 63 -0.16 -9.57 3.72
N SER A 64 -1.34 -9.63 4.35
CA SER A 64 -2.10 -10.86 4.54
C SER A 64 -3.03 -11.17 3.37
N ALA A 65 -3.33 -10.18 2.53
CA ALA A 65 -4.37 -10.29 1.51
C ALA A 65 -3.84 -10.26 0.08
N LEU A 66 -2.78 -9.49 -0.19
CA LEU A 66 -2.24 -9.33 -1.55
C LEU A 66 -1.01 -10.21 -1.75
N ASN A 67 -1.10 -11.15 -2.68
CA ASN A 67 -0.01 -12.03 -3.08
C ASN A 67 0.59 -11.60 -4.43
N PRO A 68 1.75 -10.90 -4.44
CA PRO A 68 2.39 -10.44 -5.66
C PRO A 68 2.82 -11.57 -6.62
N LEU A 69 3.14 -12.75 -6.09
CA LEU A 69 3.53 -13.88 -6.94
C LEU A 69 2.33 -14.52 -7.65
N GLN A 70 1.13 -14.43 -7.06
CA GLN A 70 -0.10 -14.82 -7.74
C GLN A 70 -0.46 -13.81 -8.84
N LEU A 71 -0.34 -12.48 -8.59
CA LEU A 71 -0.53 -11.46 -9.62
C LEU A 71 0.41 -11.68 -10.81
N TRP A 72 1.67 -12.04 -10.53
CA TRP A 72 2.61 -12.42 -11.56
C TRP A 72 2.12 -13.63 -12.36
N HIS A 73 1.76 -14.70 -11.69
CA HIS A 73 1.37 -15.96 -12.35
C HIS A 73 0.11 -15.79 -13.20
N GLU A 74 -0.93 -15.16 -12.66
CA GLU A 74 -2.23 -15.04 -13.31
C GLU A 74 -2.27 -13.94 -14.38
N GLN A 75 -1.61 -12.79 -14.12
CA GLN A 75 -1.74 -11.59 -14.94
C GLN A 75 -0.41 -11.09 -15.55
N GLY A 76 0.73 -11.66 -15.18
CA GLY A 76 2.04 -11.16 -15.61
C GLY A 76 2.46 -9.85 -14.97
N ILE A 77 1.71 -9.38 -13.96
CA ILE A 77 1.92 -8.09 -13.29
C ILE A 77 3.05 -8.22 -12.26
N THR A 78 4.04 -7.33 -12.37
CA THR A 78 5.10 -7.20 -11.36
C THR A 78 4.62 -6.29 -10.23
N SER A 79 4.70 -6.77 -8.98
CA SER A 79 4.18 -6.01 -7.83
C SER A 79 4.98 -6.27 -6.56
N TYR A 80 4.81 -5.38 -5.58
CA TYR A 80 5.42 -5.50 -4.26
C TYR A 80 4.50 -4.95 -3.17
N SER A 81 4.36 -5.68 -2.05
CA SER A 81 3.59 -5.26 -0.87
C SER A 81 4.54 -4.69 0.19
N ALA A 82 4.72 -3.38 0.20
CA ALA A 82 5.51 -2.68 1.21
C ALA A 82 4.64 -2.40 2.46
N ALA A 83 4.48 -3.40 3.31
CA ALA A 83 3.56 -3.36 4.42
C ALA A 83 4.17 -3.92 5.71
N GLY A 84 3.66 -3.47 6.85
CA GLY A 84 4.09 -3.93 8.17
C GLY A 84 2.97 -3.81 9.21
N PRO A 85 3.10 -4.48 10.37
CA PRO A 85 2.05 -4.48 11.38
C PRO A 85 1.80 -3.06 11.92
N SER A 86 0.53 -2.66 11.95
CA SER A 86 0.05 -1.38 12.50
C SER A 86 0.85 -0.16 11.99
N LEU A 87 1.16 -0.13 10.69
CA LEU A 87 1.85 1.03 10.12
C LEU A 87 0.92 2.23 10.05
N HIS A 88 1.39 3.36 10.57
CA HIS A 88 0.72 4.65 10.44
C HIS A 88 0.91 5.21 9.02
N ILE A 89 -0.03 6.02 8.55
CA ILE A 89 0.02 6.62 7.20
C ILE A 89 1.28 7.49 6.95
N SER A 90 1.86 8.08 7.99
CA SER A 90 3.14 8.79 7.90
C SER A 90 4.30 7.88 7.47
N THR A 91 4.28 6.62 7.94
CA THR A 91 5.24 5.61 7.48
C THR A 91 4.96 5.20 6.04
N SER A 92 3.68 5.09 5.64
CA SER A 92 3.30 4.83 4.25
C SER A 92 3.81 5.91 3.29
N PHE A 93 3.73 7.18 3.69
CA PHE A 93 4.34 8.28 2.94
C PHE A 93 5.86 8.12 2.81
N SER A 94 6.54 7.77 3.90
CA SER A 94 8.00 7.55 3.90
C SER A 94 8.39 6.35 3.02
N ILE A 95 7.61 5.25 3.04
CA ILE A 95 7.78 4.09 2.15
C ILE A 95 7.68 4.54 0.69
N LEU A 96 6.62 5.27 0.33
CA LEU A 96 6.44 5.76 -1.04
C LEU A 96 7.65 6.61 -1.48
N LYS A 97 8.12 7.54 -0.64
CA LYS A 97 9.31 8.34 -0.91
C LYS A 97 10.52 7.49 -1.22
N GLU A 98 10.82 6.51 -0.36
CA GLU A 98 11.99 5.64 -0.53
C GLU A 98 11.85 4.77 -1.79
N CYS A 99 10.68 4.17 -2.03
CA CYS A 99 10.44 3.36 -3.23
C CYS A 99 10.63 4.16 -4.52
N LEU A 100 10.12 5.40 -4.57
CA LEU A 100 10.22 6.25 -5.76
C LEU A 100 11.63 6.74 -6.06
N THR A 101 12.59 6.54 -5.17
CA THR A 101 14.02 6.81 -5.47
C THR A 101 14.58 5.80 -6.49
N VAL A 102 14.03 4.58 -6.55
CA VAL A 102 14.55 3.48 -7.38
C VAL A 102 13.49 2.82 -8.27
N GLN A 103 12.21 3.02 -8.00
CA GLN A 103 11.10 2.42 -8.74
C GLN A 103 10.21 3.49 -9.37
N ARG A 104 9.50 3.08 -10.44
CA ARG A 104 8.52 3.93 -11.15
C ARG A 104 7.24 3.13 -11.36
N PRO A 105 6.50 2.82 -10.27
CA PRO A 105 5.25 2.07 -10.39
C PRO A 105 4.23 2.87 -11.19
N LYS A 106 3.44 2.18 -11.99
CA LYS A 106 2.31 2.75 -12.73
C LYS A 106 1.11 2.92 -11.81
N VAL A 107 0.96 2.00 -10.83
CA VAL A 107 -0.17 2.00 -9.88
C VAL A 107 0.34 1.90 -8.44
N LEU A 108 -0.19 2.76 -7.57
CA LEU A 108 -0.07 2.68 -6.12
C LEU A 108 -1.39 2.15 -5.54
N ILE A 109 -1.39 0.93 -5.04
CA ILE A 109 -2.46 0.45 -4.17
C ILE A 109 -2.21 0.99 -2.76
N LEU A 110 -3.14 1.77 -2.23
CA LEU A 110 -3.10 2.28 -0.87
C LEU A 110 -4.18 1.60 -0.05
N GLU A 111 -3.77 0.72 0.86
CA GLU A 111 -4.68 0.03 1.76
C GLU A 111 -5.14 1.01 2.84
N VAL A 112 -6.47 1.24 2.92
CA VAL A 112 -7.03 2.38 3.63
C VAL A 112 -7.34 2.14 5.11
N SER A 113 -7.24 0.90 5.60
CA SER A 113 -7.49 0.64 7.03
C SER A 113 -6.45 1.33 7.92
N ASN A 114 -5.22 1.53 7.42
CA ASN A 114 -4.17 2.24 8.13
C ASN A 114 -4.44 3.75 8.32
N PHE A 115 -5.44 4.32 7.65
CA PHE A 115 -5.87 5.70 7.88
C PHE A 115 -6.50 5.92 9.25
N PHE A 116 -6.95 4.84 9.87
CA PHE A 116 -7.60 4.83 11.18
C PHE A 116 -6.69 4.28 12.28
N GLU A 117 -5.40 4.09 11.98
CA GLU A 117 -4.43 3.68 12.99
C GLU A 117 -4.24 4.82 14.02
N THR A 118 -4.50 4.49 15.30
CA THR A 118 -4.48 5.46 16.40
C THR A 118 -3.12 5.57 17.10
N LYS A 119 -2.19 4.68 16.78
CA LYS A 119 -0.82 4.79 17.30
C LYS A 119 -0.23 6.11 16.86
N LYS A 120 0.52 6.77 17.78
CA LYS A 120 1.23 7.99 17.43
C LYS A 120 2.11 7.76 16.19
N ALA A 121 2.07 8.70 15.26
CA ALA A 121 3.03 8.76 14.18
C ALA A 121 4.45 8.74 14.76
N GLY A 122 5.32 7.92 14.19
CA GLY A 122 6.74 7.97 14.49
C GLY A 122 7.32 9.33 14.07
N ASN A 123 8.42 9.76 14.70
CA ASN A 123 9.17 10.88 14.18
C ASN A 123 9.76 10.56 12.79
N MET A 124 10.28 11.58 12.09
CA MET A 124 10.79 11.43 10.73
C MET A 124 11.88 10.35 10.61
N ALA A 125 12.79 10.24 11.58
CA ALA A 125 13.83 9.23 11.58
C ALA A 125 13.27 7.81 11.76
N GLN A 126 12.33 7.62 12.67
CA GLN A 126 11.66 6.34 12.88
C GLN A 126 10.87 5.91 11.63
N ASN A 127 10.13 6.84 11.01
CA ASN A 127 9.40 6.55 9.78
C ASN A 127 10.34 6.18 8.63
N LYS A 128 11.51 6.83 8.53
CA LYS A 128 12.53 6.48 7.53
C LYS A 128 13.12 5.08 7.76
N VAL A 129 13.41 4.74 9.01
CA VAL A 129 13.89 3.40 9.37
C VAL A 129 12.87 2.32 8.99
N LEU A 130 11.60 2.52 9.32
CA LEU A 130 10.54 1.58 8.95
C LEU A 130 10.34 1.54 7.43
N ALA A 131 10.43 2.69 6.76
CA ALA A 131 10.31 2.75 5.30
C ALA A 131 11.42 1.92 4.62
N LEU A 132 12.66 2.10 5.03
CA LEU A 132 13.78 1.28 4.52
C LEU A 132 13.59 -0.19 4.84
N LYS A 133 13.10 -0.51 6.05
CA LYS A 133 12.82 -1.89 6.47
C LYS A 133 11.83 -2.59 5.55
N TYR A 134 10.71 -1.94 5.19
CA TYR A 134 9.65 -2.57 4.41
C TYR A 134 9.79 -2.43 2.89
N SER A 135 10.72 -1.61 2.41
CA SER A 135 10.96 -1.41 0.98
C SER A 135 12.33 -1.89 0.49
N TYR A 136 13.22 -2.31 1.40
CA TYR A 136 14.61 -2.58 1.03
C TYR A 136 14.80 -3.61 -0.09
N PRO A 137 13.97 -4.67 -0.27
CA PRO A 137 14.13 -5.59 -1.39
C PRO A 137 13.99 -4.91 -2.76
N LEU A 138 13.33 -3.76 -2.83
CA LEU A 138 13.21 -2.97 -4.06
C LEU A 138 14.51 -2.22 -4.42
N PHE A 139 15.48 -2.17 -3.50
CA PHE A 139 16.78 -1.57 -3.75
C PHE A 139 17.81 -2.56 -4.31
N GLU A 140 17.54 -3.87 -4.22
CA GLU A 140 18.43 -4.89 -4.79
C GLU A 140 18.74 -4.56 -6.25
N GLU A 141 20.03 -4.68 -6.62
CA GLU A 141 20.55 -4.37 -7.96
C GLU A 141 20.45 -2.89 -8.39
N THR A 142 20.11 -2.00 -7.45
CA THR A 142 20.19 -0.56 -7.67
C THR A 142 21.46 0.03 -7.06
N GLN A 143 21.80 1.26 -7.45
CA GLN A 143 22.93 1.97 -6.83
C GLN A 143 22.76 2.12 -5.31
N ARG A 144 21.50 2.26 -4.83
CA ARG A 144 21.19 2.40 -3.40
C ARG A 144 21.38 1.11 -2.60
N TRP A 145 21.50 -0.05 -3.25
CA TRP A 145 21.73 -1.30 -2.54
C TRP A 145 22.95 -1.26 -1.64
N ASN A 146 24.04 -0.66 -2.10
CA ASN A 146 25.26 -0.54 -1.32
C ASN A 146 25.10 0.36 -0.07
N GLU A 147 24.17 1.31 -0.10
CA GLU A 147 23.87 2.19 1.04
C GLU A 147 23.01 1.48 2.09
N VAL A 148 22.10 0.59 1.67
CA VAL A 148 21.10 0.01 2.58
C VAL A 148 21.41 -1.40 3.06
N LYS A 149 22.13 -2.23 2.27
CA LYS A 149 22.36 -3.66 2.58
C LYS A 149 23.04 -3.95 3.92
N ASN A 150 23.85 -3.01 4.41
CA ASN A 150 24.62 -3.11 5.63
C ASN A 150 23.99 -2.36 6.81
N LEU A 151 22.81 -1.78 6.64
CA LEU A 151 22.13 -1.11 7.76
C LEU A 151 21.75 -2.13 8.83
N PRO A 152 22.05 -1.87 10.12
CA PRO A 152 21.75 -2.80 11.21
C PRO A 152 20.26 -3.14 11.35
N ILE A 153 19.39 -2.26 10.83
CA ILE A 153 17.93 -2.43 10.80
C ILE A 153 17.46 -3.48 9.80
N ILE A 154 18.35 -3.86 8.84
CA ILE A 154 18.04 -4.82 7.78
C ILE A 154 18.61 -6.18 8.17
N LYS A 155 17.99 -6.81 9.15
CA LYS A 155 18.28 -8.21 9.45
C LYS A 155 17.36 -9.08 8.62
N ARG A 156 17.93 -9.91 7.74
CA ARG A 156 17.17 -10.87 6.91
C ARG A 156 16.26 -11.78 7.73
N THR A 157 16.64 -12.06 8.98
CA THR A 157 15.88 -12.89 9.91
C THR A 157 14.61 -12.23 10.43
N ASP A 158 14.52 -10.89 10.42
CA ASP A 158 13.37 -10.16 10.97
C ASP A 158 12.13 -10.21 10.07
N PHE A 159 12.28 -10.69 8.83
CA PHE A 159 11.22 -10.63 7.81
C PHE A 159 10.58 -11.99 7.53
N GLY A 160 11.15 -13.08 8.09
CA GLY A 160 10.66 -14.42 7.83
C GLY A 160 10.48 -14.67 6.31
N ASN A 161 9.49 -15.46 5.96
CA ASN A 161 9.17 -15.75 4.56
C ASN A 161 8.58 -14.59 3.76
N HIS A 162 8.18 -13.48 4.40
CA HIS A 162 7.59 -12.31 3.72
C HIS A 162 8.45 -11.74 2.60
N MET A 163 9.76 -11.66 2.84
CA MET A 163 10.69 -11.12 1.86
C MET A 163 10.75 -11.93 0.57
N TYR A 164 10.73 -13.25 0.73
CA TYR A 164 10.81 -14.16 -0.41
C TYR A 164 9.56 -14.12 -1.28
N TYR A 165 8.42 -13.67 -0.72
CA TYR A 165 7.13 -13.60 -1.42
C TYR A 165 6.75 -12.15 -1.79
N LYS A 166 7.72 -11.30 -2.03
CA LYS A 166 7.50 -9.90 -2.46
C LYS A 166 6.62 -9.10 -1.48
N GLY A 167 6.79 -9.35 -0.17
CA GLY A 167 6.06 -8.68 0.90
C GLY A 167 4.74 -9.36 1.32
N TYR A 168 4.38 -10.48 0.71
CA TYR A 168 3.21 -11.26 1.12
C TYR A 168 3.53 -12.19 2.31
N TYR A 169 2.60 -12.28 3.26
CA TYR A 169 2.68 -13.20 4.40
C TYR A 169 1.81 -14.43 4.17
N TYR A 170 2.42 -15.50 3.72
CA TYR A 170 1.73 -16.77 3.58
C TYR A 170 1.39 -17.36 4.94
N ASN A 171 0.12 -17.66 5.17
CA ASN A 171 -0.37 -18.35 6.36
C ASN A 171 -1.63 -19.15 6.00
N ASN A 172 -1.59 -20.46 6.19
CA ASN A 172 -2.70 -21.38 5.87
C ASN A 172 -3.56 -21.73 7.10
N LYS A 173 -3.29 -21.15 8.27
CA LYS A 173 -4.11 -21.36 9.47
C LYS A 173 -5.55 -20.92 9.17
N VAL A 174 -6.50 -21.71 9.61
CA VAL A 174 -7.92 -21.40 9.51
C VAL A 174 -8.50 -21.13 10.89
N LYS A 175 -9.14 -19.98 11.05
CA LYS A 175 -10.01 -19.67 12.19
C LYS A 175 -11.22 -18.93 11.66
N ALA A 176 -12.37 -19.60 11.70
CA ALA A 176 -13.62 -19.06 11.18
C ALA A 176 -14.04 -17.77 11.90
N ASN A 177 -14.59 -16.82 11.15
CA ASN A 177 -15.29 -15.69 11.72
C ASN A 177 -16.75 -16.08 12.01
N GLN A 178 -17.17 -15.97 13.27
CA GLN A 178 -18.53 -16.28 13.69
C GLN A 178 -19.48 -15.08 13.62
N ASN A 179 -18.95 -13.85 13.55
CA ASN A 179 -19.71 -12.59 13.57
C ASN A 179 -19.71 -11.88 12.22
N GLN A 180 -19.57 -12.60 11.13
CA GLN A 180 -19.32 -12.11 9.78
C GLN A 180 -20.36 -11.14 9.21
N TYR A 181 -21.59 -11.12 9.72
CA TYR A 181 -22.69 -10.32 9.12
C TYR A 181 -23.05 -9.06 9.92
N SER A 182 -22.40 -8.81 11.05
CA SER A 182 -22.85 -7.77 11.97
C SER A 182 -22.02 -6.47 11.97
N TYR A 183 -20.85 -6.45 11.32
CA TYR A 183 -19.92 -5.33 11.43
C TYR A 183 -20.18 -4.19 10.42
N MET A 184 -20.72 -4.51 9.24
CA MET A 184 -21.05 -3.53 8.20
C MET A 184 -22.54 -3.13 8.27
N LYS A 185 -22.98 -2.60 9.43
CA LYS A 185 -24.35 -2.07 9.57
C LYS A 185 -24.47 -0.75 8.82
N PRO A 186 -25.38 -0.62 7.85
CA PRO A 186 -25.61 0.60 7.10
C PRO A 186 -25.88 1.80 8.01
N THR A 187 -25.28 2.93 7.71
CA THR A 187 -25.46 4.21 8.41
C THR A 187 -24.99 5.36 7.53
N ASP A 188 -25.55 6.54 7.73
CA ASP A 188 -25.06 7.79 7.08
C ASP A 188 -23.91 8.46 7.84
N ALA A 189 -23.57 7.96 9.02
CA ALA A 189 -22.49 8.53 9.82
C ALA A 189 -21.11 8.26 9.19
N ARG A 190 -20.13 9.15 9.47
CA ARG A 190 -18.73 9.06 9.04
C ARG A 190 -17.83 8.90 10.24
N GLU A 191 -16.78 8.08 10.08
CA GLU A 191 -15.68 8.03 11.03
C GLU A 191 -14.81 9.30 10.88
N LYS A 192 -14.27 9.81 11.99
CA LYS A 192 -13.40 10.98 11.95
C LYS A 192 -11.98 10.57 11.61
N LEU A 193 -11.41 11.15 10.55
CA LEU A 193 -9.98 11.06 10.29
C LEU A 193 -9.21 12.12 11.08
N LEU A 194 -8.09 11.72 11.64
CA LEU A 194 -7.15 12.65 12.28
C LEU A 194 -6.62 13.66 11.25
N THR A 195 -6.35 14.88 11.71
CA THR A 195 -5.76 15.92 10.85
C THR A 195 -4.45 15.48 10.24
N GLU A 196 -3.62 14.81 11.01
CA GLU A 196 -2.36 14.25 10.54
C GLU A 196 -2.56 13.23 9.40
N THR A 197 -3.55 12.33 9.52
CA THR A 197 -3.90 11.40 8.44
C THR A 197 -4.25 12.13 7.15
N LYS A 198 -5.05 13.19 7.24
CA LYS A 198 -5.43 14.01 6.07
C LYS A 198 -4.22 14.66 5.41
N ILE A 199 -3.29 15.19 6.21
CA ILE A 199 -2.04 15.82 5.72
C ILE A 199 -1.20 14.80 4.95
N TYR A 200 -0.91 13.63 5.54
CA TYR A 200 -0.10 12.61 4.89
C TYR A 200 -0.78 12.01 3.65
N LEU A 201 -2.11 11.85 3.67
CA LEU A 201 -2.86 11.41 2.50
C LEU A 201 -2.69 12.38 1.33
N LEU A 202 -2.79 13.69 1.59
CA LEU A 202 -2.56 14.71 0.56
C LEU A 202 -1.13 14.66 0.01
N GLN A 203 -0.14 14.48 0.89
CA GLN A 203 1.26 14.36 0.48
C GLN A 203 1.49 13.11 -0.39
N ILE A 204 0.87 11.96 -0.04
CA ILE A 204 0.91 10.74 -0.85
C ILE A 204 0.29 10.98 -2.22
N ILE A 205 -0.92 11.57 -2.26
CA ILE A 205 -1.62 11.86 -3.52
C ILE A 205 -0.79 12.80 -4.41
N LYS A 206 -0.23 13.85 -3.82
CA LYS A 206 0.61 14.79 -4.55
C LYS A 206 1.85 14.09 -5.12
N LEU A 207 2.56 13.35 -4.29
CA LEU A 207 3.79 12.66 -4.66
C LEU A 207 3.54 11.61 -5.77
N ALA A 208 2.48 10.80 -5.64
CA ALA A 208 2.12 9.82 -6.65
C ALA A 208 1.83 10.49 -8.01
N ARG A 209 1.08 11.60 -8.01
CA ARG A 209 0.79 12.37 -9.23
C ARG A 209 2.03 12.97 -9.88
N GLU A 210 3.00 13.45 -9.09
CA GLU A 210 4.28 13.98 -9.59
C GLU A 210 5.09 12.91 -10.34
N TYR A 211 4.89 11.62 -9.99
CA TYR A 211 5.52 10.49 -10.66
C TYR A 211 4.64 9.80 -11.70
N ASN A 212 3.48 10.38 -12.05
CA ASN A 212 2.49 9.78 -12.94
C ASN A 212 2.03 8.38 -12.48
N CYS A 213 2.03 8.15 -11.17
CA CYS A 213 1.56 6.92 -10.54
C CYS A 213 0.07 7.07 -10.21
N GLN A 214 -0.77 6.24 -10.80
CA GLN A 214 -2.21 6.20 -10.53
C GLN A 214 -2.45 5.57 -9.16
N ILE A 215 -3.45 6.06 -8.42
CA ILE A 215 -3.75 5.53 -7.09
C ILE A 215 -5.03 4.71 -7.12
N LEU A 216 -5.04 3.61 -6.37
CA LEU A 216 -6.20 2.79 -6.08
C LEU A 216 -6.33 2.62 -4.56
N PHE A 217 -7.45 3.04 -3.98
CA PHE A 217 -7.78 2.74 -2.59
C PHE A 217 -8.36 1.34 -2.48
N VAL A 218 -7.89 0.57 -1.51
CA VAL A 218 -8.38 -0.79 -1.27
C VAL A 218 -8.59 -1.01 0.22
N CYS A 219 -9.68 -1.65 0.59
CA CYS A 219 -9.91 -2.20 1.92
C CYS A 219 -10.22 -3.68 1.82
N PHE A 220 -9.38 -4.52 2.44
CA PHE A 220 -9.61 -5.97 2.46
C PHE A 220 -10.63 -6.37 3.52
N PRO A 221 -11.25 -7.57 3.41
CA PRO A 221 -12.20 -8.06 4.40
C PRO A 221 -11.60 -8.07 5.80
N CYS A 222 -12.22 -7.32 6.73
CA CYS A 222 -11.79 -7.21 8.12
C CYS A 222 -12.99 -6.92 9.02
N SER A 223 -13.60 -7.94 9.60
CA SER A 223 -14.81 -7.81 10.40
C SER A 223 -14.57 -7.27 11.82
N THR A 224 -13.33 -7.23 12.27
CA THR A 224 -12.97 -6.80 13.62
C THR A 224 -12.68 -5.31 13.72
N ALA A 225 -12.21 -4.69 12.64
CA ALA A 225 -11.74 -3.31 12.67
C ALA A 225 -12.39 -2.40 11.61
N TRP A 226 -13.07 -2.94 10.60
CA TRP A 226 -13.76 -2.14 9.59
C TRP A 226 -15.22 -1.89 9.94
N THR A 227 -15.76 -0.76 9.49
CA THR A 227 -17.14 -0.35 9.76
C THR A 227 -17.72 0.44 8.59
N TYR A 228 -19.04 0.52 8.51
CA TYR A 228 -19.72 1.34 7.50
C TYR A 228 -19.39 2.83 7.62
N LYS A 229 -19.11 3.34 8.85
CA LYS A 229 -18.65 4.72 9.06
C LYS A 229 -17.30 4.99 8.39
N LYS A 230 -16.38 4.04 8.47
CA LYS A 230 -15.06 4.11 7.82
C LYS A 230 -15.19 4.03 6.29
N HIS A 231 -16.04 3.11 5.80
CA HIS A 231 -16.41 3.05 4.39
C HIS A 231 -16.88 4.41 3.88
N ASN A 232 -17.84 5.03 4.55
CA ASN A 232 -18.45 6.29 4.12
C ASN A 232 -17.43 7.42 3.96
N ILE A 233 -16.52 7.62 4.92
CA ILE A 233 -15.51 8.69 4.80
C ILE A 233 -14.52 8.41 3.69
N ILE A 234 -14.11 7.15 3.46
CA ILE A 234 -13.22 6.80 2.37
C ILE A 234 -13.92 6.97 1.01
N ASN A 235 -15.19 6.59 0.92
CA ASN A 235 -15.99 6.80 -0.28
C ASN A 235 -16.17 8.29 -0.61
N ASP A 236 -16.38 9.15 0.40
CA ASP A 236 -16.41 10.60 0.20
C ASP A 236 -15.05 11.12 -0.32
N ILE A 237 -13.93 10.67 0.24
CA ILE A 237 -12.58 11.02 -0.22
C ILE A 237 -12.34 10.52 -1.65
N SER A 238 -12.73 9.30 -1.96
CA SER A 238 -12.66 8.71 -3.30
C SER A 238 -13.39 9.59 -4.33
N LYS A 239 -14.64 9.99 -4.04
CA LYS A 239 -15.43 10.87 -4.90
C LYS A 239 -14.77 12.24 -5.09
N MET A 240 -14.28 12.85 -4.00
CA MET A 240 -13.62 14.17 -4.04
C MET A 240 -12.30 14.15 -4.82
N THR A 241 -11.50 13.10 -4.66
CA THR A 241 -10.16 12.98 -5.27
C THR A 241 -10.20 12.35 -6.65
N LYS A 242 -11.32 11.71 -7.02
CA LYS A 242 -11.51 10.84 -8.19
C LYS A 242 -10.54 9.65 -8.18
N ILE A 243 -10.14 9.19 -7.00
CA ILE A 243 -9.34 7.98 -6.83
C ILE A 243 -10.32 6.82 -6.66
N PRO A 244 -10.25 5.76 -7.49
CA PRO A 244 -11.11 4.59 -7.33
C PRO A 244 -10.95 3.95 -5.95
N PHE A 245 -12.05 3.42 -5.40
CA PHE A 245 -12.07 2.72 -4.12
C PHE A 245 -12.73 1.36 -4.25
N ILE A 246 -12.00 0.30 -3.91
CA ILE A 246 -12.52 -1.06 -3.79
C ILE A 246 -12.60 -1.38 -2.30
N ASP A 247 -13.83 -1.51 -1.79
CA ASP A 247 -14.08 -1.99 -0.44
C ASP A 247 -14.63 -3.42 -0.48
N PHE A 248 -13.76 -4.38 -0.20
CA PHE A 248 -14.14 -5.78 -0.14
C PHE A 248 -15.07 -6.14 1.02
N ASN A 249 -15.45 -5.18 1.87
CA ASN A 249 -16.40 -5.37 2.96
C ASN A 249 -17.83 -5.00 2.59
N THR A 250 -18.09 -4.51 1.37
CA THR A 250 -19.44 -4.21 0.90
C THR A 250 -20.17 -5.48 0.48
N GLU A 251 -21.50 -5.50 0.60
CA GLU A 251 -22.32 -6.66 0.24
C GLU A 251 -22.05 -7.18 -1.17
N THR A 252 -21.84 -6.28 -2.12
CA THR A 252 -21.59 -6.63 -3.53
C THR A 252 -20.32 -7.47 -3.74
N LEU A 253 -19.29 -7.25 -2.94
CA LEU A 253 -18.01 -7.95 -3.06
C LEU A 253 -17.86 -9.08 -2.03
N LEU A 254 -18.54 -8.98 -0.89
CA LEU A 254 -18.51 -9.99 0.18
C LEU A 254 -19.38 -11.21 -0.07
N THR A 255 -20.35 -11.15 -0.99
CA THR A 255 -21.31 -12.23 -1.22
C THR A 255 -20.65 -13.59 -1.45
N ASN A 256 -19.43 -13.60 -1.97
CA ASN A 256 -18.70 -14.83 -2.26
C ASN A 256 -17.51 -15.09 -1.31
N PHE A 257 -17.23 -14.17 -0.35
CA PHE A 257 -16.10 -14.39 0.55
C PHE A 257 -16.42 -15.43 1.62
N ASN A 258 -15.61 -16.48 1.68
CA ASN A 258 -15.82 -17.56 2.62
C ASN A 258 -15.18 -17.27 4.00
N TRP A 259 -15.94 -16.64 4.88
CA TRP A 259 -15.52 -16.33 6.25
C TRP A 259 -15.16 -17.55 7.12
N LYS A 260 -15.66 -18.75 6.76
CA LYS A 260 -15.34 -19.98 7.50
C LYS A 260 -13.89 -20.42 7.24
N ASN A 261 -13.40 -20.23 6.02
CA ASN A 261 -12.10 -20.75 5.59
C ASN A 261 -11.10 -19.66 5.19
N GLY A 262 -11.53 -18.40 5.02
CA GLY A 262 -10.71 -17.32 4.44
C GLY A 262 -9.91 -16.50 5.44
N THR A 263 -10.03 -16.75 6.76
CA THR A 263 -9.32 -15.98 7.79
C THR A 263 -8.47 -16.86 8.70
N ARG A 264 -7.36 -16.28 9.26
CA ARG A 264 -6.46 -17.01 10.15
C ARG A 264 -6.68 -16.77 11.64
N ASP A 265 -7.43 -15.72 12.00
CA ASP A 265 -7.58 -15.22 13.38
C ASP A 265 -9.01 -14.82 13.76
N GLY A 266 -9.99 -15.22 12.95
CA GLY A 266 -11.41 -15.00 13.24
C GLY A 266 -11.95 -13.69 12.69
N GLY A 267 -11.38 -13.17 11.59
CA GLY A 267 -11.93 -12.04 10.83
C GLY A 267 -11.11 -10.77 10.86
N ASP A 268 -9.89 -10.80 11.43
CA ASP A 268 -8.96 -9.66 11.41
C ASP A 268 -8.04 -9.69 10.17
N HIS A 269 -7.47 -10.88 9.88
CA HIS A 269 -6.58 -11.05 8.74
C HIS A 269 -6.96 -12.27 7.90
N LEU A 270 -6.73 -12.13 6.61
CA LEU A 270 -6.91 -13.24 5.68
C LEU A 270 -5.81 -14.29 5.86
N ASN A 271 -6.16 -15.53 5.57
CA ASN A 271 -5.22 -16.62 5.35
C ASN A 271 -4.94 -16.80 3.85
N ALA A 272 -4.20 -17.85 3.49
CA ALA A 272 -3.84 -18.11 2.10
C ALA A 272 -5.04 -18.28 1.16
N THR A 273 -6.15 -18.87 1.64
CA THR A 273 -7.38 -19.03 0.85
C THR A 273 -8.05 -17.68 0.58
N GLY A 274 -8.26 -16.88 1.63
CA GLY A 274 -8.85 -15.55 1.46
C GLY A 274 -7.96 -14.60 0.64
N ALA A 275 -6.64 -14.67 0.83
CA ALA A 275 -5.68 -13.91 0.04
C ALA A 275 -5.74 -14.29 -1.45
N TYR A 276 -5.90 -15.57 -1.76
CA TYR A 276 -6.05 -16.03 -3.13
C TYR A 276 -7.25 -15.39 -3.83
N GLU A 277 -8.41 -15.40 -3.18
CA GLU A 277 -9.64 -14.82 -3.75
C GLU A 277 -9.50 -13.31 -3.97
N MET A 278 -8.98 -12.57 -2.98
CA MET A 278 -8.81 -11.12 -3.08
C MET A 278 -7.77 -10.73 -4.12
N THR A 279 -6.66 -11.46 -4.18
CA THR A 279 -5.60 -11.21 -5.17
C THR A 279 -6.09 -11.48 -6.59
N LYS A 280 -6.87 -12.54 -6.80
CA LYS A 280 -7.48 -12.85 -8.10
C LYS A 280 -8.36 -11.70 -8.57
N TYR A 281 -9.30 -11.26 -7.74
CA TYR A 281 -10.18 -10.13 -8.07
C TYR A 281 -9.38 -8.86 -8.41
N LEU A 282 -8.39 -8.52 -7.57
CA LEU A 282 -7.55 -7.34 -7.81
C LEU A 282 -6.74 -7.46 -9.10
N GLY A 283 -6.24 -8.65 -9.41
CA GLY A 283 -5.50 -8.90 -10.65
C GLY A 283 -6.36 -8.65 -11.88
N GLU A 284 -7.58 -9.17 -11.89
CA GLU A 284 -8.57 -8.94 -12.96
C GLU A 284 -8.93 -7.44 -13.07
N TYR A 285 -9.20 -6.78 -11.94
CA TYR A 285 -9.49 -5.34 -11.90
C TYR A 285 -8.33 -4.50 -12.43
N LEU A 286 -7.10 -4.78 -11.98
CA LEU A 286 -5.90 -4.07 -12.41
C LEU A 286 -5.69 -4.21 -13.92
N ASN A 287 -5.85 -5.41 -14.46
CA ASN A 287 -5.68 -5.68 -15.88
C ASN A 287 -6.74 -4.97 -16.74
N GLN A 288 -7.97 -4.84 -16.23
CA GLN A 288 -9.07 -4.19 -16.95
C GLN A 288 -8.99 -2.64 -16.91
N HIS A 289 -8.47 -2.05 -15.85
CA HIS A 289 -8.58 -0.61 -15.60
C HIS A 289 -7.26 0.16 -15.72
N TYR A 290 -6.11 -0.55 -15.81
CA TYR A 290 -4.80 0.09 -15.88
C TYR A 290 -3.98 -0.50 -17.04
N SER A 291 -3.18 0.34 -17.69
CA SER A 291 -2.27 -0.10 -18.76
C SER A 291 -1.03 -0.79 -18.17
N LEU A 292 -1.19 -2.04 -17.76
CA LEU A 292 -0.15 -2.88 -17.23
C LEU A 292 0.31 -3.89 -18.29
N GLU A 293 1.60 -4.24 -18.26
CA GLU A 293 2.17 -5.19 -19.21
C GLU A 293 2.22 -6.59 -18.62
N ASP A 294 1.97 -7.59 -19.46
CA ASP A 294 2.25 -8.99 -19.12
C ASP A 294 3.73 -9.30 -19.42
N TYR A 295 4.52 -9.44 -18.36
CA TYR A 295 5.96 -9.68 -18.49
C TYR A 295 6.35 -11.15 -18.51
N ARG A 296 5.42 -12.11 -18.51
CA ARG A 296 5.73 -13.55 -18.42
C ARG A 296 6.60 -14.06 -19.57
N GLN A 297 6.49 -13.44 -20.75
CA GLN A 297 7.31 -13.77 -21.91
C GLN A 297 8.64 -12.98 -21.97
N ASN A 298 8.86 -12.03 -21.06
CA ASN A 298 10.06 -11.21 -21.05
C ASN A 298 11.18 -11.87 -20.23
N LYS A 299 12.27 -12.24 -20.91
CA LYS A 299 13.43 -12.91 -20.30
C LYS A 299 14.07 -12.17 -19.13
N LEU A 300 13.92 -10.85 -19.05
CA LEU A 300 14.40 -10.05 -17.91
C LEU A 300 13.68 -10.39 -16.60
N PHE A 301 12.49 -10.98 -16.68
CA PHE A 301 11.65 -11.27 -15.51
C PHE A 301 11.59 -12.76 -15.15
N VAL A 302 12.48 -13.60 -15.71
CA VAL A 302 12.52 -15.05 -15.44
C VAL A 302 12.65 -15.38 -13.94
N LYS A 303 13.23 -14.48 -13.15
CA LYS A 303 13.34 -14.61 -11.69
C LYS A 303 11.98 -14.61 -10.99
N TRP A 304 11.00 -13.89 -11.53
CA TRP A 304 9.63 -13.90 -11.01
C TRP A 304 8.98 -15.27 -11.13
N GLU A 305 9.14 -15.91 -12.28
CA GLU A 305 8.62 -17.27 -12.50
C GLU A 305 9.29 -18.27 -11.55
N ARG A 306 10.61 -18.21 -11.38
CA ARG A 306 11.34 -19.05 -10.43
C ARG A 306 10.87 -18.85 -8.98
N LEU A 307 10.61 -17.60 -8.60
CA LEU A 307 10.08 -17.28 -7.25
C LEU A 307 8.67 -17.85 -7.07
N TYR A 308 7.80 -17.72 -8.09
CA TYR A 308 6.47 -18.29 -8.05
C TYR A 308 6.52 -19.83 -7.93
N GLN A 309 7.32 -20.51 -8.72
CA GLN A 309 7.49 -21.97 -8.66
C GLN A 309 8.02 -22.41 -7.28
N SER A 310 9.01 -21.72 -6.74
CA SER A 310 9.53 -21.97 -5.39
C SER A 310 8.48 -21.71 -4.30
N PHE A 311 7.63 -20.70 -4.46
CA PHE A 311 6.51 -20.43 -3.56
C PHE A 311 5.47 -21.54 -3.62
N ASN A 312 5.09 -21.97 -4.83
CA ASN A 312 4.06 -22.97 -5.04
C ASN A 312 4.48 -24.37 -4.53
N SER A 313 5.76 -24.73 -4.70
CA SER A 313 6.30 -26.00 -4.18
C SER A 313 6.33 -26.10 -2.64
N LYS A 314 6.31 -24.97 -1.94
CA LYS A 314 6.30 -24.93 -0.46
C LYS A 314 4.88 -24.92 0.13
N LYS A 315 3.83 -24.84 -0.70
CA LYS A 315 2.43 -24.94 -0.26
C LYS A 315 1.99 -26.37 -0.03
N ASN A 316 2.64 -27.31 -0.70
CA ASN A 316 2.46 -28.76 -0.58
C ASN A 316 3.40 -29.31 0.50
#